data_3b9cd164dd10006a5dded50d7051c6da
#
_entry.id   3b9cd164dd10006a5dded50d7051c6da
#
_cell.length_a   1.000
_cell.length_b   1.000
_cell.length_c   1.000
_cell.angle_alpha   90.00
_cell.angle_beta   90.00
_cell.angle_gamma   90.00
#
_symmetry.space_group_name_H-M   'P 1'
#
loop_
_entity.id
_entity.type
_entity.pdbx_description
1 polymer ?
#
loop_
_entity_poly.entity_id
_entity_poly.type
_entity_poly.pdbx_seq_one_letter_code
_entity_poly.pdbx_strand_id
1 'polypeptide(L)'
;MISDWGAVHHTKEAAHSGLDLEMSVTSDFDEYCMAQPLKKAVENGEVDEDAVDEKVRHILWLMLSLHMFDVDVERKTAVCTERKRGSYNTPAHREVTLQAARESVVLLKNEEGRLPLEKGALKKLLVIGCNADKIHSNGGGSAEIKALYEISPLMGLKTHLGGNCEVKYVEGYYREEKQEDGTNWQEDSLKDGGGTGRQEEQADAETARKRKELLEEAVRYAGEYEQVIFVGGLDHEYDVEGRDRADMKLPYGQDAVIEAVLEANPNTVVVMVAGSPVEMGRWEKKAKAVVWSWYAGMEGGNALAEVLLGEVNPSGKLPESFPYSHMDCSAHCVGEFGEEKLLHYREGIYVGYRYYEKQDVPVQYCFGHGLSYTEFAYHDLTIEKQEDAAEFYVNVSCIVKNTGNRVGKELVLRYGRE
;
A
#
# COMPACT_ATOMS: atom_id res chain seq x y z
N MET A 1 26.71 1.12 -10.16
CA MET A 1 25.21 0.93 -10.21
C MET A 1 24.89 -0.51 -9.94
N ILE A 2 23.74 -0.82 -9.30
CA ILE A 2 23.25 -2.20 -9.04
C ILE A 2 21.97 -2.39 -9.85
N SER A 3 21.76 -3.56 -10.46
CA SER A 3 20.51 -3.86 -11.14
C SER A 3 19.38 -4.11 -10.14
N ASP A 4 18.16 -4.05 -10.62
CA ASP A 4 17.05 -4.71 -9.96
C ASP A 4 17.15 -6.23 -10.10
N TRP A 5 16.36 -6.98 -9.33
CA TRP A 5 16.35 -8.44 -9.35
C TRP A 5 15.91 -8.97 -10.72
N GLY A 6 16.72 -9.87 -11.32
CA GLY A 6 16.42 -10.49 -12.60
C GLY A 6 16.34 -9.54 -13.81
N ALA A 7 16.80 -8.29 -13.68
CA ALA A 7 16.67 -7.27 -14.73
C ALA A 7 17.78 -7.28 -15.78
N VAL A 8 18.77 -8.15 -15.66
CA VAL A 8 19.88 -8.24 -16.62
C VAL A 8 19.64 -9.41 -17.56
N HIS A 9 19.50 -9.11 -18.86
CA HIS A 9 19.17 -10.11 -19.88
C HIS A 9 20.28 -10.32 -20.92
N HIS A 10 21.28 -9.43 -20.99
CA HIS A 10 22.31 -9.45 -22.02
C HIS A 10 23.69 -9.13 -21.44
N THR A 11 24.61 -10.10 -21.55
CA THR A 11 25.95 -10.00 -20.96
C THR A 11 26.79 -8.85 -21.53
N LYS A 12 26.85 -8.71 -22.86
CA LYS A 12 27.72 -7.71 -23.51
C LYS A 12 27.21 -6.29 -23.25
N GLU A 13 25.92 -6.08 -23.33
CA GLU A 13 25.27 -4.79 -23.05
C GLU A 13 25.46 -4.41 -21.60
N ALA A 14 25.30 -5.34 -20.68
CA ALA A 14 25.56 -5.12 -19.25
C ALA A 14 27.03 -4.80 -18.98
N ALA A 15 27.97 -5.49 -19.64
CA ALA A 15 29.40 -5.25 -19.50
C ALA A 15 29.78 -3.83 -19.92
N HIS A 16 29.24 -3.33 -21.03
CA HIS A 16 29.53 -1.98 -21.56
C HIS A 16 28.67 -0.86 -20.97
N SER A 17 27.70 -1.20 -20.12
CA SER A 17 26.87 -0.23 -19.42
C SER A 17 27.55 0.27 -18.12
N GLY A 18 26.93 1.26 -17.50
CA GLY A 18 27.33 1.73 -16.14
C GLY A 18 26.91 0.80 -15.00
N LEU A 19 26.45 -0.42 -15.29
CA LEU A 19 26.06 -1.42 -14.29
C LEU A 19 27.33 -2.10 -13.72
N ASP A 20 27.47 -2.08 -12.40
CA ASP A 20 28.63 -2.67 -11.72
C ASP A 20 28.33 -4.03 -11.08
N LEU A 21 27.06 -4.26 -10.68
CA LEU A 21 26.65 -5.46 -9.98
C LEU A 21 25.28 -5.92 -10.46
N GLU A 22 25.19 -7.20 -10.86
CA GLU A 22 23.94 -7.87 -11.18
C GLU A 22 23.30 -8.50 -9.94
N MET A 23 22.00 -8.22 -9.75
CA MET A 23 21.14 -8.93 -8.80
C MET A 23 20.29 -9.94 -9.58
N SER A 24 20.29 -11.19 -9.17
CA SER A 24 19.48 -12.24 -9.79
C SER A 24 18.74 -13.05 -8.73
N VAL A 25 17.72 -13.76 -9.17
CA VAL A 25 16.81 -14.55 -8.32
C VAL A 25 17.07 -16.05 -8.39
N THR A 26 17.92 -16.49 -9.33
CA THR A 26 18.32 -17.89 -9.42
C THR A 26 19.41 -18.22 -8.40
N SER A 27 19.41 -19.45 -7.88
CA SER A 27 20.48 -19.98 -7.04
C SER A 27 21.68 -20.47 -7.88
N ASP A 28 21.55 -20.56 -9.19
CA ASP A 28 22.66 -20.90 -10.07
C ASP A 28 23.43 -19.65 -10.48
N PHE A 29 24.45 -19.34 -9.70
CA PHE A 29 25.32 -18.17 -9.94
C PHE A 29 26.07 -18.23 -11.26
N ASP A 30 26.28 -19.43 -11.84
CA ASP A 30 26.96 -19.60 -13.12
C ASP A 30 26.12 -19.12 -14.31
N GLU A 31 24.81 -19.02 -14.16
CA GLU A 31 23.88 -18.54 -15.19
C GLU A 31 23.74 -17.01 -15.22
N TYR A 32 24.23 -16.29 -14.23
CA TYR A 32 24.17 -14.82 -14.21
C TYR A 32 24.91 -14.23 -15.40
N CYS A 33 24.32 -13.23 -16.03
CA CYS A 33 24.90 -12.54 -17.18
C CYS A 33 26.31 -11.98 -16.90
N MET A 34 26.52 -11.50 -15.68
CA MET A 34 27.82 -10.92 -15.24
C MET A 34 28.71 -11.91 -14.47
N ALA A 35 28.41 -13.22 -14.51
CA ALA A 35 29.25 -14.28 -13.95
C ALA A 35 29.98 -15.08 -15.05
N GLN A 36 29.69 -16.38 -15.20
CA GLN A 36 30.35 -17.22 -16.22
C GLN A 36 30.14 -16.75 -17.66
N PRO A 37 28.96 -16.25 -18.07
CA PRO A 37 28.80 -15.67 -19.40
C PRO A 37 29.75 -14.49 -19.67
N LEU A 38 29.93 -13.58 -18.70
CA LEU A 38 30.84 -12.44 -18.82
C LEU A 38 32.29 -12.91 -18.90
N LYS A 39 32.69 -13.84 -18.04
CA LYS A 39 34.04 -14.42 -18.09
C LYS A 39 34.36 -15.02 -19.47
N LYS A 40 33.43 -15.81 -20.05
CA LYS A 40 33.58 -16.37 -21.37
C LYS A 40 33.66 -15.31 -22.48
N ALA A 41 32.87 -14.24 -22.36
CA ALA A 41 32.91 -13.14 -23.32
C ALA A 41 34.27 -12.41 -23.32
N VAL A 42 34.87 -12.24 -22.14
CA VAL A 42 36.25 -11.69 -22.03
C VAL A 42 37.28 -12.67 -22.60
N GLU A 43 37.24 -13.96 -22.25
CA GLU A 43 38.15 -14.98 -22.77
C GLU A 43 38.07 -15.11 -24.31
N ASN A 44 36.91 -14.89 -24.90
CA ASN A 44 36.69 -14.89 -26.34
C ASN A 44 37.05 -13.56 -27.03
N GLY A 45 37.45 -12.52 -26.28
CA GLY A 45 37.72 -11.19 -26.81
C GLY A 45 36.49 -10.41 -27.29
N GLU A 46 35.32 -10.78 -26.82
CA GLU A 46 34.03 -10.11 -27.14
C GLU A 46 33.74 -8.92 -26.17
N VAL A 47 34.36 -8.91 -25.01
CA VAL A 47 34.34 -7.84 -24.00
C VAL A 47 35.79 -7.59 -23.55
N ASP A 48 36.18 -6.32 -23.45
CA ASP A 48 37.50 -5.95 -22.95
C ASP A 48 37.58 -6.16 -21.45
N GLU A 49 38.71 -6.67 -20.95
CA GLU A 49 38.96 -6.83 -19.51
C GLU A 49 38.88 -5.49 -18.73
N ASP A 50 39.23 -4.38 -19.38
CA ASP A 50 39.13 -3.03 -18.81
C ASP A 50 37.69 -2.70 -18.37
N ALA A 51 36.69 -3.22 -19.05
CA ALA A 51 35.27 -3.02 -18.64
C ALA A 51 34.95 -3.70 -17.31
N VAL A 52 35.56 -4.85 -17.04
CA VAL A 52 35.42 -5.56 -15.76
C VAL A 52 36.20 -4.82 -14.68
N ASP A 53 37.42 -4.39 -14.98
CA ASP A 53 38.27 -3.62 -14.06
C ASP A 53 37.62 -2.33 -13.60
N GLU A 54 36.91 -1.62 -14.48
CA GLU A 54 36.18 -0.42 -14.14
C GLU A 54 35.07 -0.70 -13.11
N LYS A 55 34.28 -1.74 -13.30
CA LYS A 55 33.24 -2.17 -12.35
C LYS A 55 33.81 -2.53 -10.99
N VAL A 56 34.89 -3.30 -10.98
CA VAL A 56 35.60 -3.66 -9.76
C VAL A 56 36.12 -2.41 -9.05
N ARG A 57 36.68 -1.44 -9.81
CA ARG A 57 37.16 -0.17 -9.28
C ARG A 57 36.03 0.64 -8.60
N HIS A 58 34.85 0.68 -9.19
CA HIS A 58 33.69 1.35 -8.59
C HIS A 58 33.26 0.69 -7.28
N ILE A 59 33.22 -0.64 -7.24
CA ILE A 59 32.86 -1.40 -6.03
C ILE A 59 33.90 -1.17 -4.94
N LEU A 60 35.19 -1.29 -5.29
CA LEU A 60 36.28 -1.05 -4.35
C LEU A 60 36.30 0.39 -3.83
N TRP A 61 36.04 1.36 -4.71
CA TRP A 61 35.93 2.77 -4.31
C TRP A 61 34.82 2.99 -3.27
N LEU A 62 33.65 2.38 -3.50
CA LEU A 62 32.54 2.44 -2.53
C LEU A 62 32.95 1.80 -1.18
N MET A 63 33.56 0.62 -1.22
CA MET A 63 33.98 -0.10 -0.03
C MET A 63 35.04 0.69 0.76
N LEU A 64 36.00 1.32 0.07
CA LEU A 64 37.01 2.20 0.69
C LEU A 64 36.37 3.46 1.29
N SER A 65 35.45 4.09 0.54
CA SER A 65 34.77 5.30 1.02
C SER A 65 33.90 5.02 2.26
N LEU A 66 33.41 3.79 2.40
CA LEU A 66 32.65 3.33 3.57
C LEU A 66 33.54 2.75 4.69
N HIS A 67 34.86 2.81 4.56
CA HIS A 67 35.82 2.24 5.53
C HIS A 67 35.59 0.75 5.82
N MET A 68 35.15 -0.02 4.80
CA MET A 68 34.85 -1.45 4.97
C MET A 68 36.12 -2.31 5.11
N PHE A 69 37.27 -1.80 4.68
CA PHE A 69 38.57 -2.47 4.81
C PHE A 69 39.35 -2.08 6.07
N ASP A 70 38.87 -1.13 6.84
CA ASP A 70 39.48 -0.77 8.10
C ASP A 70 39.27 -1.88 9.11
N VAL A 71 40.27 -2.74 9.27
CA VAL A 71 40.21 -3.92 10.13
C VAL A 71 41.17 -3.73 11.29
N ASP A 72 40.67 -3.92 12.51
CA ASP A 72 41.57 -4.11 13.65
C ASP A 72 42.23 -5.49 13.51
N VAL A 73 43.53 -5.47 13.17
CA VAL A 73 44.32 -6.67 12.89
C VAL A 73 44.42 -7.58 14.11
N GLU A 74 44.41 -7.01 15.33
CA GLU A 74 44.49 -7.77 16.57
C GLU A 74 43.15 -8.45 16.90
N ARG A 75 42.03 -7.77 16.64
CA ARG A 75 40.67 -8.28 16.97
C ARG A 75 39.98 -8.99 15.81
N LYS A 76 40.56 -8.94 14.60
CA LYS A 76 39.94 -9.46 13.37
C LYS A 76 38.52 -8.94 13.15
N THR A 77 38.21 -7.73 13.57
CA THR A 77 36.92 -7.09 13.46
C THR A 77 37.05 -5.80 12.69
N ALA A 78 36.07 -5.47 11.85
CA ALA A 78 36.04 -4.18 11.17
C ALA A 78 36.00 -3.03 12.19
N VAL A 79 36.98 -2.11 12.09
CA VAL A 79 37.02 -0.93 12.93
C VAL A 79 36.34 0.20 12.20
N CYS A 80 35.03 0.27 12.29
CA CYS A 80 34.34 1.50 12.00
C CYS A 80 34.34 2.35 13.29
N THR A 81 35.38 3.17 13.47
CA THR A 81 35.58 3.96 14.69
C THR A 81 34.53 5.05 14.89
N GLU A 82 33.79 5.42 13.84
CA GLU A 82 32.79 6.50 13.89
C GLU A 82 31.32 6.00 13.84
N ARG A 83 31.10 4.76 13.46
CA ARG A 83 29.72 4.19 13.39
C ARG A 83 29.39 3.41 14.65
N LYS A 84 28.54 3.97 15.48
CA LYS A 84 27.87 3.18 16.53
C LYS A 84 26.90 2.21 15.88
N ARG A 85 26.81 0.98 16.40
CA ARG A 85 25.74 0.07 16.01
C ARG A 85 24.40 0.76 16.19
N GLY A 86 23.58 0.77 15.16
CA GLY A 86 22.22 1.22 15.26
C GLY A 86 21.40 0.33 16.21
N SER A 87 20.30 0.84 16.67
CA SER A 87 19.28 0.07 17.40
C SER A 87 17.98 0.10 16.60
N TYR A 88 17.19 -0.95 16.74
CA TYR A 88 15.85 -1.04 16.14
C TYR A 88 14.83 -1.42 17.22
N ASN A 89 13.54 -1.20 16.91
CA ASN A 89 12.44 -1.46 17.84
C ASN A 89 12.61 -0.77 19.22
N THR A 90 13.17 0.44 19.23
CA THR A 90 13.18 1.27 20.43
C THR A 90 11.78 1.86 20.67
N PRO A 91 11.47 2.34 21.89
CA PRO A 91 10.22 3.07 22.13
C PRO A 91 10.01 4.23 21.16
N ALA A 92 11.07 4.95 20.77
CA ALA A 92 11.01 6.03 19.81
C ALA A 92 10.64 5.53 18.39
N HIS A 93 11.20 4.38 17.95
CA HIS A 93 10.83 3.79 16.66
C HIS A 93 9.36 3.36 16.64
N ARG A 94 8.85 2.78 17.73
CA ARG A 94 7.43 2.40 17.84
C ARG A 94 6.50 3.59 17.79
N GLU A 95 6.86 4.68 18.45
CA GLU A 95 6.07 5.92 18.37
C GLU A 95 6.04 6.49 16.94
N VAL A 96 7.17 6.48 16.23
CA VAL A 96 7.23 6.91 14.83
C VAL A 96 6.36 6.01 13.94
N THR A 97 6.41 4.68 14.14
CA THR A 97 5.57 3.73 13.41
C THR A 97 4.09 3.98 13.66
N LEU A 98 3.68 4.18 14.92
CA LEU A 98 2.31 4.49 15.27
C LEU A 98 1.87 5.83 14.67
N GLN A 99 2.73 6.86 14.73
CA GLN A 99 2.42 8.17 14.16
C GLN A 99 2.26 8.09 12.63
N ALA A 100 3.12 7.34 11.94
CA ALA A 100 2.99 7.11 10.50
C ALA A 100 1.65 6.41 10.16
N ALA A 101 1.29 5.39 10.93
CA ALA A 101 0.00 4.70 10.78
C ALA A 101 -1.20 5.64 11.00
N ARG A 102 -1.17 6.48 12.05
CA ARG A 102 -2.21 7.48 12.33
C ARG A 102 -2.42 8.46 11.17
N GLU A 103 -1.32 8.90 10.56
CA GLU A 103 -1.35 9.88 9.47
C GLU A 103 -1.65 9.25 8.11
N SER A 104 -1.54 7.93 7.97
CA SER A 104 -1.87 7.21 6.75
C SER A 104 -3.36 6.91 6.60
N VAL A 105 -4.11 6.76 7.69
CA VAL A 105 -5.55 6.46 7.63
C VAL A 105 -6.32 7.58 6.93
N VAL A 106 -7.08 7.22 5.90
CA VAL A 106 -7.88 8.15 5.10
C VAL A 106 -9.36 7.99 5.42
N LEU A 107 -10.01 9.05 5.85
CA LEU A 107 -11.47 9.11 5.98
C LEU A 107 -12.06 9.47 4.61
N LEU A 108 -12.58 8.47 3.89
CA LEU A 108 -13.11 8.67 2.54
C LEU A 108 -14.51 9.29 2.55
N LYS A 109 -15.35 8.89 3.51
CA LYS A 109 -16.74 9.35 3.61
C LYS A 109 -17.16 9.44 5.07
N ASN A 110 -17.93 10.48 5.44
CA ASN A 110 -18.46 10.65 6.80
C ASN A 110 -19.75 11.49 6.79
N GLU A 111 -20.84 10.86 6.37
CA GLU A 111 -22.15 11.52 6.35
C GLU A 111 -22.77 11.53 7.74
N GLU A 112 -23.51 12.60 8.04
CA GLU A 112 -24.22 12.81 9.31
C GLU A 112 -23.29 12.75 10.55
N GLY A 113 -21.96 12.95 10.38
CA GLY A 113 -21.01 12.85 11.48
C GLY A 113 -20.97 11.45 12.09
N ARG A 114 -21.07 10.40 11.26
CA ARG A 114 -21.10 9.00 11.69
C ARG A 114 -19.86 8.61 12.49
N LEU A 115 -18.72 9.16 12.12
CA LEU A 115 -17.46 9.10 12.85
C LEU A 115 -17.09 10.48 13.42
N PRO A 116 -16.35 10.53 14.53
CA PRO A 116 -15.89 9.41 15.35
C PRO A 116 -17.00 8.77 16.18
N LEU A 117 -16.79 7.50 16.53
CA LEU A 117 -17.66 6.80 17.47
C LEU A 117 -17.46 7.34 18.89
N GLU A 118 -18.54 7.56 19.60
CA GLU A 118 -18.46 8.09 20.95
C GLU A 118 -18.11 7.01 21.97
N LYS A 119 -16.81 6.85 22.26
CA LYS A 119 -16.25 5.80 23.12
C LYS A 119 -16.99 5.66 24.45
N GLY A 120 -17.36 6.78 25.10
CA GLY A 120 -18.05 6.77 26.39
C GLY A 120 -19.47 6.22 26.34
N ALA A 121 -20.15 6.37 25.21
CA ALA A 121 -21.52 5.90 25.00
C ALA A 121 -21.57 4.44 24.51
N LEU A 122 -20.49 3.95 23.91
CA LEU A 122 -20.43 2.65 23.25
C LEU A 122 -20.41 1.50 24.28
N LYS A 123 -21.50 0.75 24.37
CA LYS A 123 -21.61 -0.41 25.27
C LYS A 123 -21.44 -1.74 24.57
N LYS A 124 -21.86 -1.81 23.30
CA LYS A 124 -21.74 -3.00 22.45
C LYS A 124 -21.28 -2.59 21.07
N LEU A 125 -20.35 -3.34 20.53
CA LEU A 125 -19.82 -3.16 19.19
C LEU A 125 -19.78 -4.50 18.48
N LEU A 126 -20.34 -4.55 17.28
CA LEU A 126 -20.14 -5.68 16.37
C LEU A 126 -19.03 -5.34 15.39
N VAL A 127 -18.06 -6.24 15.25
CA VAL A 127 -17.00 -6.19 14.25
C VAL A 127 -17.19 -7.38 13.31
N ILE A 128 -17.31 -7.10 12.02
CA ILE A 128 -17.53 -8.09 10.97
C ILE A 128 -16.36 -8.04 9.99
N GLY A 129 -15.93 -9.18 9.49
CA GLY A 129 -14.97 -9.28 8.41
C GLY A 129 -13.66 -9.96 8.81
N CYS A 130 -13.19 -10.89 7.97
CA CYS A 130 -11.95 -11.63 8.24
C CYS A 130 -10.73 -10.72 8.38
N ASN A 131 -10.69 -9.58 7.66
CA ASN A 131 -9.59 -8.63 7.77
C ASN A 131 -9.53 -7.93 9.14
N ALA A 132 -10.59 -8.00 9.95
CA ALA A 132 -10.57 -7.42 11.30
C ALA A 132 -9.60 -8.14 12.25
N ASP A 133 -9.53 -9.46 12.16
CA ASP A 133 -8.68 -10.28 13.04
C ASP A 133 -7.34 -10.69 12.41
N LYS A 134 -7.10 -10.25 11.17
CA LYS A 134 -5.83 -10.50 10.48
C LYS A 134 -4.82 -9.41 10.73
N ILE A 135 -3.57 -9.84 10.72
CA ILE A 135 -2.42 -8.95 10.74
C ILE A 135 -1.98 -8.69 9.30
N HIS A 136 -1.96 -7.42 8.92
CA HIS A 136 -1.57 -6.94 7.58
C HIS A 136 -0.66 -5.73 7.75
N SER A 137 0.55 -5.97 8.29
CA SER A 137 1.49 -4.86 8.53
C SER A 137 2.26 -4.43 7.29
N ASN A 138 2.22 -5.23 6.23
CA ASN A 138 2.95 -4.99 4.98
C ASN A 138 2.18 -5.53 3.76
N GLY A 139 2.64 -5.18 2.55
CA GLY A 139 2.00 -5.57 1.29
C GLY A 139 2.38 -6.97 0.77
N GLY A 140 3.18 -7.73 1.50
CA GLY A 140 3.71 -9.01 1.00
C GLY A 140 4.80 -8.85 -0.06
N GLY A 141 5.24 -9.96 -0.67
CA GLY A 141 6.33 -9.97 -1.65
C GLY A 141 7.65 -9.44 -1.07
N SER A 142 8.39 -8.63 -1.84
CA SER A 142 9.65 -8.03 -1.37
C SER A 142 9.47 -7.04 -0.22
N ALA A 143 8.25 -6.53 -0.02
CA ALA A 143 7.89 -5.67 1.10
C ALA A 143 7.61 -6.45 2.39
N GLU A 144 7.53 -7.78 2.32
CA GLU A 144 7.27 -8.61 3.49
C GLU A 144 8.46 -8.59 4.43
N ILE A 145 8.23 -8.11 5.64
CA ILE A 145 9.20 -8.12 6.73
C ILE A 145 8.64 -8.93 7.90
N LYS A 146 9.51 -9.61 8.60
CA LYS A 146 9.15 -10.29 9.84
C LYS A 146 9.00 -9.27 10.97
N ALA A 147 7.79 -8.76 11.15
CA ALA A 147 7.49 -7.81 12.20
C ALA A 147 7.69 -8.44 13.59
N LEU A 148 8.10 -7.65 14.56
CA LEU A 148 8.32 -8.12 15.94
C LEU A 148 7.02 -8.37 16.69
N TYR A 149 5.98 -7.63 16.33
CA TYR A 149 4.60 -7.80 16.75
C TYR A 149 3.70 -7.06 15.75
N GLU A 150 2.44 -7.40 15.74
CA GLU A 150 1.45 -6.77 14.89
C GLU A 150 0.12 -6.68 15.62
N ILE A 151 -0.55 -5.55 15.47
CA ILE A 151 -1.85 -5.29 16.09
C ILE A 151 -2.93 -5.32 15.01
N SER A 152 -3.82 -6.33 15.07
CA SER A 152 -4.97 -6.39 14.17
C SER A 152 -5.99 -5.29 14.48
N PRO A 153 -6.85 -4.88 13.53
CA PRO A 153 -7.95 -3.95 13.76
C PRO A 153 -8.82 -4.34 14.97
N LEU A 154 -9.17 -5.59 15.10
CA LEU A 154 -9.95 -6.12 16.21
C LEU A 154 -9.23 -5.99 17.56
N MET A 155 -7.93 -6.31 17.58
CA MET A 155 -7.11 -6.17 18.79
C MET A 155 -6.98 -4.70 19.20
N GLY A 156 -6.74 -3.80 18.25
CA GLY A 156 -6.71 -2.36 18.49
C GLY A 156 -8.01 -1.85 19.10
N LEU A 157 -9.16 -2.18 18.51
CA LEU A 157 -10.48 -1.81 19.03
C LEU A 157 -10.71 -2.36 20.44
N LYS A 158 -10.44 -3.63 20.70
CA LYS A 158 -10.56 -4.23 22.04
C LYS A 158 -9.67 -3.55 23.08
N THR A 159 -8.44 -3.22 22.69
CA THR A 159 -7.48 -2.55 23.58
C THR A 159 -7.95 -1.15 23.96
N HIS A 160 -8.39 -0.35 22.99
CA HIS A 160 -8.82 1.04 23.22
C HIS A 160 -10.19 1.13 23.93
N LEU A 161 -11.10 0.20 23.66
CA LEU A 161 -12.42 0.16 24.34
C LEU A 161 -12.32 -0.42 25.75
N GLY A 162 -11.38 -1.32 25.99
CA GLY A 162 -11.21 -1.99 27.28
C GLY A 162 -12.45 -2.79 27.69
N GLY A 163 -12.59 -3.06 29.00
CA GLY A 163 -13.71 -3.82 29.54
C GLY A 163 -15.06 -3.09 29.61
N ASN A 164 -15.14 -1.84 29.12
CA ASN A 164 -16.35 -1.01 29.20
C ASN A 164 -17.31 -1.23 28.03
N CYS A 165 -16.87 -1.91 26.97
CA CYS A 165 -17.62 -2.22 25.77
C CYS A 165 -17.50 -3.71 25.43
N GLU A 166 -18.63 -4.37 25.21
CA GLU A 166 -18.67 -5.73 24.69
C GLU A 166 -18.40 -5.69 23.18
N VAL A 167 -17.27 -6.31 22.75
CA VAL A 167 -16.90 -6.40 21.34
C VAL A 167 -17.14 -7.81 20.86
N LYS A 168 -18.20 -7.99 20.03
CA LYS A 168 -18.51 -9.23 19.32
C LYS A 168 -17.80 -9.22 17.98
N TYR A 169 -17.20 -10.33 17.61
CA TYR A 169 -16.60 -10.55 16.29
C TYR A 169 -17.30 -11.67 15.55
N VAL A 170 -17.49 -11.49 14.24
CA VAL A 170 -17.93 -12.52 13.28
C VAL A 170 -17.16 -12.37 11.97
N GLU A 171 -16.87 -13.48 11.30
CA GLU A 171 -16.04 -13.47 10.09
C GLU A 171 -16.73 -12.79 8.90
N GLY A 172 -18.03 -13.01 8.73
CA GLY A 172 -18.87 -12.40 7.70
C GLY A 172 -18.66 -12.96 6.30
N TYR A 173 -17.46 -13.34 5.90
CA TYR A 173 -17.15 -13.99 4.63
C TYR A 173 -16.10 -15.08 4.81
N TYR A 174 -16.10 -16.06 3.89
CA TYR A 174 -15.18 -17.19 3.95
C TYR A 174 -14.00 -16.97 3.01
N ARG A 175 -12.81 -17.07 3.58
CA ARG A 175 -11.55 -17.13 2.87
C ARG A 175 -11.01 -18.56 2.93
N GLU A 176 -10.75 -19.17 1.79
CA GLU A 176 -10.01 -20.43 1.75
C GLU A 176 -8.56 -20.21 2.21
N GLU A 177 -8.14 -20.97 3.20
CA GLU A 177 -6.71 -21.08 3.52
C GLU A 177 -6.08 -22.02 2.49
N LYS A 178 -5.34 -21.46 1.54
CA LYS A 178 -4.49 -22.28 0.69
C LYS A 178 -3.30 -22.73 1.52
N GLN A 179 -2.96 -24.01 1.44
CA GLN A 179 -1.69 -24.50 1.97
C GLN A 179 -0.58 -23.74 1.24
N GLU A 180 0.34 -23.15 1.99
CA GLU A 180 1.57 -22.62 1.43
C GLU A 180 2.29 -23.81 0.78
N ASP A 181 2.37 -23.81 -0.53
CA ASP A 181 3.04 -24.87 -1.31
C ASP A 181 4.57 -24.74 -1.26
N GLY A 182 5.09 -23.83 -0.45
CA GLY A 182 6.52 -23.62 -0.23
C GLY A 182 7.25 -23.05 -1.45
N THR A 183 6.53 -22.58 -2.45
CA THR A 183 7.12 -21.94 -3.63
C THR A 183 7.71 -20.59 -3.26
N ASN A 184 8.91 -20.33 -3.78
CA ASN A 184 9.54 -19.03 -3.65
C ASN A 184 8.83 -18.06 -4.61
N TRP A 185 8.06 -17.12 -4.07
CA TRP A 185 7.31 -16.13 -4.85
C TRP A 185 8.19 -15.38 -5.88
N GLN A 186 9.49 -15.20 -5.58
CA GLN A 186 10.44 -14.57 -6.50
C GLN A 186 10.71 -15.43 -7.75
N GLU A 187 10.82 -16.73 -7.59
CA GLU A 187 11.01 -17.64 -8.72
C GLU A 187 9.75 -17.75 -9.57
N ASP A 188 8.58 -17.79 -8.96
CA ASP A 188 7.30 -17.90 -9.65
C ASP A 188 6.96 -16.64 -10.45
N SER A 189 7.14 -15.46 -9.86
CA SER A 189 6.82 -14.18 -10.52
C SER A 189 7.69 -13.91 -11.75
N LEU A 190 8.91 -14.45 -11.78
CA LEU A 190 9.84 -14.28 -12.90
C LEU A 190 9.71 -15.34 -13.97
N LYS A 191 9.32 -16.57 -13.64
CA LYS A 191 9.09 -17.64 -14.61
C LYS A 191 7.85 -17.42 -15.47
N ASP A 192 6.82 -16.79 -14.90
CA ASP A 192 5.52 -16.59 -15.58
C ASP A 192 5.40 -15.26 -16.34
N GLY A 193 6.47 -14.47 -16.42
CA GLY A 193 6.48 -13.22 -17.22
C GLY A 193 5.49 -12.16 -16.73
N GLY A 194 5.24 -12.05 -15.41
CA GLY A 194 4.19 -11.21 -14.84
C GLY A 194 2.84 -11.89 -15.04
N GLY A 195 2.54 -12.86 -14.21
CA GLY A 195 1.42 -13.78 -14.38
C GLY A 195 0.09 -13.09 -14.63
N THR A 196 -0.74 -13.75 -15.41
CA THR A 196 -2.16 -13.38 -15.60
C THR A 196 -2.80 -13.16 -14.24
N GLY A 197 -3.30 -11.95 -14.03
CA GLY A 197 -3.86 -11.51 -12.76
C GLY A 197 -4.85 -12.51 -12.21
N ARG A 198 -4.79 -12.71 -10.90
CA ARG A 198 -5.65 -13.68 -10.24
C ARG A 198 -7.09 -13.22 -10.31
N GLN A 199 -7.93 -14.02 -10.97
CA GLN A 199 -9.38 -13.89 -10.90
C GLN A 199 -9.89 -14.80 -9.78
N GLU A 200 -10.92 -14.35 -9.09
CA GLU A 200 -11.62 -15.22 -8.15
C GLU A 200 -12.22 -16.40 -8.93
N GLU A 201 -11.73 -17.62 -8.66
CA GLU A 201 -12.30 -18.83 -9.22
C GLU A 201 -13.76 -19.00 -8.75
N GLN A 202 -14.60 -19.62 -9.57
CA GLN A 202 -15.95 -19.95 -9.12
C GLN A 202 -15.86 -20.82 -7.87
N ALA A 203 -16.45 -20.34 -6.78
CA ALA A 203 -16.47 -21.05 -5.52
C ALA A 203 -17.12 -22.43 -5.70
N ASP A 204 -16.49 -23.47 -5.17
CA ASP A 204 -17.10 -24.79 -5.11
C ASP A 204 -18.36 -24.79 -4.21
N ALA A 205 -19.10 -25.88 -4.21
CA ALA A 205 -20.36 -25.97 -3.47
C ALA A 205 -20.17 -25.84 -1.95
N GLU A 206 -19.04 -26.27 -1.41
CA GLU A 206 -18.72 -26.17 0.02
C GLU A 206 -18.39 -24.73 0.40
N THR A 207 -17.52 -24.08 -0.36
CA THR A 207 -17.16 -22.66 -0.21
C THR A 207 -18.39 -21.77 -0.33
N ALA A 208 -19.25 -22.00 -1.33
CA ALA A 208 -20.49 -21.25 -1.51
C ALA A 208 -21.44 -21.42 -0.31
N ARG A 209 -21.53 -22.62 0.26
CA ARG A 209 -22.33 -22.88 1.47
C ARG A 209 -21.77 -22.12 2.67
N LYS A 210 -20.46 -22.21 2.94
CA LYS A 210 -19.80 -21.50 4.04
C LYS A 210 -19.96 -19.98 3.92
N ARG A 211 -19.77 -19.42 2.73
CA ARG A 211 -19.99 -17.99 2.46
C ARG A 211 -21.42 -17.56 2.80
N LYS A 212 -22.42 -18.38 2.41
CA LYS A 212 -23.83 -18.12 2.73
C LYS A 212 -24.10 -18.16 4.24
N GLU A 213 -23.60 -19.17 4.94
CA GLU A 213 -23.78 -19.33 6.39
C GLU A 213 -23.18 -18.12 7.15
N LEU A 214 -21.97 -17.67 6.78
CA LEU A 214 -21.32 -16.53 7.41
C LEU A 214 -22.01 -15.19 7.08
N LEU A 215 -22.53 -15.02 5.86
CA LEU A 215 -23.31 -13.87 5.49
C LEU A 215 -24.60 -13.80 6.33
N GLU A 216 -25.35 -14.91 6.44
CA GLU A 216 -26.58 -14.98 7.23
C GLU A 216 -26.32 -14.69 8.71
N GLU A 217 -25.19 -15.18 9.26
CA GLU A 217 -24.76 -14.85 10.61
C GLU A 217 -24.45 -13.36 10.78
N ALA A 218 -23.67 -12.78 9.87
CA ALA A 218 -23.31 -11.37 9.89
C ALA A 218 -24.54 -10.46 9.83
N VAL A 219 -25.48 -10.73 8.94
CA VAL A 219 -26.74 -9.97 8.79
C VAL A 219 -27.59 -10.06 10.05
N ARG A 220 -27.72 -11.25 10.64
CA ARG A 220 -28.48 -11.44 11.88
C ARG A 220 -27.91 -10.59 13.02
N TYR A 221 -26.59 -10.65 13.25
CA TYR A 221 -25.96 -9.84 14.30
C TYR A 221 -25.98 -8.34 13.97
N ALA A 222 -25.83 -7.95 12.70
CA ALA A 222 -25.93 -6.54 12.31
C ALA A 222 -27.27 -5.93 12.69
N GLY A 223 -28.37 -6.68 12.62
CA GLY A 223 -29.70 -6.24 13.06
C GLY A 223 -29.87 -6.17 14.58
N GLU A 224 -29.02 -6.82 15.35
CA GLU A 224 -29.09 -6.86 16.83
C GLU A 224 -28.22 -5.78 17.52
N TYR A 225 -27.27 -5.20 16.79
CA TYR A 225 -26.30 -4.23 17.34
C TYR A 225 -26.58 -2.82 16.83
N GLU A 226 -26.49 -1.84 17.71
CA GLU A 226 -26.62 -0.43 17.35
C GLU A 226 -25.43 0.07 16.52
N GLN A 227 -24.24 -0.43 16.85
CA GLN A 227 -22.99 -0.05 16.22
C GLN A 227 -22.31 -1.23 15.58
N VAL A 228 -22.00 -1.09 14.29
CA VAL A 228 -21.31 -2.12 13.48
C VAL A 228 -20.11 -1.50 12.79
N ILE A 229 -18.99 -2.22 12.78
CA ILE A 229 -17.82 -1.94 11.94
C ILE A 229 -17.61 -3.16 11.05
N PHE A 230 -17.64 -2.97 9.74
CA PHE A 230 -17.21 -3.98 8.77
C PHE A 230 -15.75 -3.69 8.38
N VAL A 231 -14.88 -4.68 8.48
CA VAL A 231 -13.48 -4.59 8.08
C VAL A 231 -13.21 -5.61 6.98
N GLY A 232 -13.10 -5.11 5.77
CA GLY A 232 -12.83 -5.90 4.57
C GLY A 232 -11.61 -5.40 3.82
N GLY A 233 -11.47 -5.83 2.58
CA GLY A 233 -10.40 -5.41 1.68
C GLY A 233 -9.68 -6.56 1.01
N LEU A 234 -8.40 -6.36 0.75
CA LEU A 234 -7.52 -7.32 0.09
C LEU A 234 -6.65 -8.06 1.11
N ASP A 235 -5.90 -9.00 0.61
CA ASP A 235 -4.85 -9.73 1.34
C ASP A 235 -3.71 -10.12 0.37
N HIS A 236 -2.66 -10.76 0.87
CA HIS A 236 -1.50 -11.15 0.07
C HIS A 236 -1.78 -12.21 -1.00
N GLU A 237 -3.02 -12.76 -1.05
CA GLU A 237 -3.43 -13.60 -2.17
C GLU A 237 -3.83 -12.78 -3.42
N TYR A 238 -4.30 -11.54 -3.20
CA TYR A 238 -4.80 -10.65 -4.26
C TYR A 238 -4.03 -9.35 -4.40
N ASP A 239 -3.21 -8.97 -3.41
CA ASP A 239 -2.48 -7.71 -3.39
C ASP A 239 -1.04 -7.99 -2.96
N VAL A 240 -0.22 -8.46 -3.89
CA VAL A 240 1.16 -8.88 -3.66
C VAL A 240 2.00 -8.57 -4.89
N GLU A 241 3.28 -8.30 -4.68
CA GLU A 241 4.25 -8.06 -5.73
C GLU A 241 4.37 -9.27 -6.67
N GLY A 242 4.53 -9.01 -7.97
CA GLY A 242 4.73 -10.02 -9.00
C GLY A 242 3.46 -10.75 -9.45
N ARG A 243 2.30 -10.42 -8.89
CA ARG A 243 1.00 -10.99 -9.28
C ARG A 243 -0.02 -9.87 -9.42
N ASP A 244 -0.21 -9.39 -10.64
CA ASP A 244 -1.20 -8.37 -10.92
C ASP A 244 -2.62 -8.89 -10.70
N ARG A 245 -3.50 -8.04 -10.21
CA ARG A 245 -4.93 -8.34 -10.14
C ARG A 245 -5.55 -8.23 -11.53
N ALA A 246 -6.42 -9.17 -11.89
CA ALA A 246 -7.15 -9.13 -13.15
C ALA A 246 -8.24 -8.05 -13.20
N ASP A 247 -8.73 -7.66 -12.03
CA ASP A 247 -9.73 -6.60 -11.86
C ASP A 247 -9.58 -5.92 -10.48
N MET A 248 -10.42 -4.95 -10.19
CA MET A 248 -10.45 -4.23 -8.92
C MET A 248 -11.55 -4.70 -7.96
N LYS A 249 -12.17 -5.86 -8.20
CA LYS A 249 -13.25 -6.37 -7.36
C LYS A 249 -12.74 -6.84 -6.01
N LEU A 250 -13.61 -6.76 -5.01
CA LEU A 250 -13.35 -7.38 -3.72
C LEU A 250 -13.48 -8.90 -3.83
N PRO A 251 -12.49 -9.67 -3.35
CA PRO A 251 -12.55 -11.13 -3.36
C PRO A 251 -13.53 -11.67 -2.31
N TYR A 252 -13.78 -12.99 -2.36
CA TYR A 252 -14.53 -13.76 -1.35
C TYR A 252 -16.02 -13.39 -1.23
N GLY A 253 -16.57 -12.66 -2.20
CA GLY A 253 -17.95 -12.22 -2.16
C GLY A 253 -18.25 -11.10 -1.16
N GLN A 254 -17.23 -10.35 -0.73
CA GLN A 254 -17.34 -9.29 0.28
C GLN A 254 -18.41 -8.23 -0.08
N ASP A 255 -18.53 -7.85 -1.35
CA ASP A 255 -19.54 -6.86 -1.78
C ASP A 255 -20.95 -7.23 -1.35
N ALA A 256 -21.33 -8.50 -1.51
CA ALA A 256 -22.65 -8.97 -1.11
C ALA A 256 -22.85 -8.91 0.41
N VAL A 257 -21.82 -9.21 1.18
CA VAL A 257 -21.86 -9.12 2.65
C VAL A 257 -21.99 -7.67 3.09
N ILE A 258 -21.20 -6.76 2.52
CA ILE A 258 -21.25 -5.32 2.84
C ILE A 258 -22.66 -4.78 2.53
N GLU A 259 -23.22 -5.08 1.35
CA GLU A 259 -24.58 -4.64 0.98
C GLU A 259 -25.62 -5.14 1.96
N ALA A 260 -25.60 -6.43 2.27
CA ALA A 260 -26.58 -7.03 3.19
C ALA A 260 -26.45 -6.52 4.62
N VAL A 261 -25.23 -6.29 5.10
CA VAL A 261 -24.96 -5.70 6.43
C VAL A 261 -25.43 -4.25 6.48
N LEU A 262 -25.18 -3.44 5.44
CA LEU A 262 -25.67 -2.06 5.36
C LEU A 262 -27.19 -1.97 5.29
N GLU A 263 -27.84 -2.93 4.65
CA GLU A 263 -29.31 -3.04 4.63
C GLU A 263 -29.89 -3.41 6.00
N ALA A 264 -29.24 -4.31 6.72
CA ALA A 264 -29.62 -4.70 8.08
C ALA A 264 -29.33 -3.60 9.12
N ASN A 265 -28.22 -2.88 8.92
CA ASN A 265 -27.81 -1.79 9.83
C ASN A 265 -27.15 -0.62 9.06
N PRO A 266 -27.92 0.44 8.74
CA PRO A 266 -27.39 1.63 8.04
C PRO A 266 -26.36 2.42 8.85
N ASN A 267 -26.14 2.11 10.12
CA ASN A 267 -25.13 2.72 10.97
C ASN A 267 -23.77 2.02 10.89
N THR A 268 -23.62 1.07 9.96
CA THR A 268 -22.35 0.37 9.73
C THR A 268 -21.27 1.31 9.18
N VAL A 269 -20.12 1.29 9.85
CA VAL A 269 -18.89 1.90 9.34
C VAL A 269 -18.13 0.86 8.52
N VAL A 270 -17.77 1.19 7.29
CA VAL A 270 -17.00 0.28 6.43
C VAL A 270 -15.53 0.70 6.45
N VAL A 271 -14.66 -0.23 6.81
CA VAL A 271 -13.20 -0.08 6.82
C VAL A 271 -12.62 -0.99 5.75
N MET A 272 -11.81 -0.43 4.86
CA MET A 272 -11.07 -1.16 3.83
C MET A 272 -9.59 -1.23 4.19
N VAL A 273 -9.06 -2.45 4.24
CA VAL A 273 -7.63 -2.75 4.41
C VAL A 273 -7.12 -3.27 3.06
N ALA A 274 -6.42 -2.44 2.32
CA ALA A 274 -5.90 -2.78 0.99
C ALA A 274 -4.77 -1.84 0.59
N GLY A 275 -3.81 -2.32 -0.17
CA GLY A 275 -2.69 -1.52 -0.68
C GLY A 275 -3.02 -0.72 -1.93
N SER A 276 -4.11 -1.06 -2.63
CA SER A 276 -4.50 -0.49 -3.91
C SER A 276 -6.03 -0.41 -4.04
N PRO A 277 -6.58 0.45 -4.93
CA PRO A 277 -8.01 0.69 -5.06
C PRO A 277 -8.84 -0.57 -5.30
N VAL A 278 -10.10 -0.55 -4.83
CA VAL A 278 -11.11 -1.56 -5.14
C VAL A 278 -12.39 -0.92 -5.65
N GLU A 279 -13.19 -1.68 -6.40
CA GLU A 279 -14.52 -1.26 -6.84
C GLU A 279 -15.48 -1.22 -5.65
N MET A 280 -15.99 -0.04 -5.30
CA MET A 280 -16.94 0.16 -4.20
C MET A 280 -18.34 0.58 -4.67
N GLY A 281 -18.54 0.66 -5.99
CA GLY A 281 -19.76 1.22 -6.60
C GLY A 281 -21.08 0.55 -6.19
N ARG A 282 -21.03 -0.70 -5.73
CA ARG A 282 -22.23 -1.44 -5.30
C ARG A 282 -22.79 -0.94 -3.97
N TRP A 283 -21.95 -0.55 -3.03
CA TRP A 283 -22.34 -0.28 -1.64
C TRP A 283 -21.90 1.09 -1.11
N GLU A 284 -20.94 1.76 -1.73
CA GLU A 284 -20.37 3.02 -1.25
C GLU A 284 -21.46 4.08 -1.00
N LYS A 285 -22.44 4.20 -1.90
CA LYS A 285 -23.53 5.17 -1.77
C LYS A 285 -24.46 4.87 -0.57
N LYS A 286 -24.56 3.61 -0.14
CA LYS A 286 -25.36 3.18 1.02
C LYS A 286 -24.60 3.40 2.33
N ALA A 287 -23.27 3.33 2.33
CA ALA A 287 -22.45 3.50 3.51
C ALA A 287 -22.38 4.99 3.91
N LYS A 288 -22.65 5.30 5.18
CA LYS A 288 -22.53 6.66 5.73
C LYS A 288 -21.08 7.02 6.08
N ALA A 289 -20.24 6.04 6.39
CA ALA A 289 -18.83 6.25 6.69
C ALA A 289 -17.97 5.16 6.06
N VAL A 290 -16.90 5.58 5.39
CA VAL A 290 -15.91 4.71 4.75
C VAL A 290 -14.52 5.18 5.15
N VAL A 291 -13.69 4.25 5.64
CA VAL A 291 -12.32 4.49 6.06
C VAL A 291 -11.38 3.58 5.27
N TRP A 292 -10.28 4.12 4.79
CA TRP A 292 -9.22 3.38 4.10
C TRP A 292 -8.00 3.28 5.00
N SER A 293 -7.59 2.07 5.36
CA SER A 293 -6.59 1.83 6.40
C SER A 293 -5.25 1.29 5.89
N TRP A 294 -5.10 1.03 4.60
CA TRP A 294 -3.89 0.48 3.99
C TRP A 294 -3.36 -0.78 4.72
N TYR A 295 -2.10 -1.14 4.48
CA TYR A 295 -1.28 -2.03 5.29
C TYR A 295 -0.39 -1.17 6.18
N ALA A 296 -0.93 -0.76 7.33
CA ALA A 296 -0.43 0.38 8.11
C ALA A 296 0.67 0.03 9.13
N GLY A 297 1.42 -1.05 8.92
CA GLY A 297 2.53 -1.45 9.79
C GLY A 297 2.10 -2.10 11.10
N MET A 298 3.05 -2.36 11.98
CA MET A 298 2.85 -3.08 13.26
C MET A 298 1.76 -2.48 14.15
N GLU A 299 1.60 -1.17 14.11
CA GLU A 299 0.66 -0.40 14.94
C GLU A 299 -0.65 -0.06 14.22
N GLY A 300 -0.87 -0.62 13.03
CA GLY A 300 -2.03 -0.28 12.19
C GLY A 300 -3.38 -0.43 12.90
N GLY A 301 -3.57 -1.49 13.68
CA GLY A 301 -4.80 -1.71 14.44
C GLY A 301 -5.03 -0.68 15.55
N ASN A 302 -3.97 -0.24 16.24
CA ASN A 302 -4.06 0.82 17.23
C ASN A 302 -4.41 2.16 16.58
N ALA A 303 -3.70 2.54 15.51
CA ALA A 303 -3.95 3.77 14.77
C ALA A 303 -5.38 3.84 14.22
N LEU A 304 -5.87 2.74 13.64
CA LEU A 304 -7.24 2.64 13.16
C LEU A 304 -8.26 2.81 14.29
N ALA A 305 -8.04 2.13 15.42
CA ALA A 305 -8.93 2.26 16.59
C ALA A 305 -8.98 3.69 17.12
N GLU A 306 -7.83 4.35 17.24
CA GLU A 306 -7.74 5.76 17.68
C GLU A 306 -8.50 6.71 16.75
N VAL A 307 -8.39 6.50 15.44
CA VAL A 307 -9.15 7.26 14.45
C VAL A 307 -10.64 7.00 14.60
N LEU A 308 -11.08 5.74 14.61
CA LEU A 308 -12.50 5.40 14.69
C LEU A 308 -13.17 5.91 15.98
N LEU A 309 -12.43 5.94 17.10
CA LEU A 309 -12.89 6.40 18.40
C LEU A 309 -12.66 7.92 18.65
N GLY A 310 -12.08 8.63 17.67
CA GLY A 310 -11.86 10.07 17.73
C GLY A 310 -10.74 10.52 18.67
N GLU A 311 -9.88 9.60 19.11
CA GLU A 311 -8.67 9.91 19.87
C GLU A 311 -7.63 10.60 18.96
N VAL A 312 -7.65 10.26 17.67
CA VAL A 312 -6.89 10.89 16.60
C VAL A 312 -7.83 11.41 15.52
N ASN A 313 -7.60 12.62 15.05
CA ASN A 313 -8.31 13.19 13.91
C ASN A 313 -7.61 12.72 12.61
N PRO A 314 -8.32 12.05 11.69
CA PRO A 314 -7.73 11.57 10.44
C PRO A 314 -7.18 12.73 9.61
N SER A 315 -6.02 12.52 8.99
CA SER A 315 -5.35 13.51 8.15
C SER A 315 -4.78 12.92 6.86
N GLY A 316 -4.90 11.61 6.67
CA GLY A 316 -4.46 10.94 5.46
C GLY A 316 -5.18 11.45 4.22
N LYS A 317 -4.47 11.50 3.10
CA LYS A 317 -4.99 11.87 1.78
C LYS A 317 -4.62 10.79 0.78
N LEU A 318 -5.51 10.51 -0.17
CA LEU A 318 -5.24 9.53 -1.21
C LEU A 318 -4.05 9.95 -2.08
N PRO A 319 -3.04 9.08 -2.24
CA PRO A 319 -1.90 9.35 -3.12
C PRO A 319 -2.21 9.07 -4.60
N GLU A 320 -3.42 8.61 -4.89
CA GLU A 320 -3.90 8.29 -6.23
C GLU A 320 -5.41 8.50 -6.35
N SER A 321 -5.92 8.58 -7.57
CA SER A 321 -7.37 8.57 -7.82
C SER A 321 -7.91 7.14 -7.80
N PHE A 322 -9.06 6.93 -7.19
CA PHE A 322 -9.76 5.65 -7.17
C PHE A 322 -10.81 5.62 -8.30
N PRO A 323 -10.56 4.94 -9.42
CA PRO A 323 -11.53 4.82 -10.50
C PRO A 323 -12.70 3.92 -10.11
N TYR A 324 -13.78 3.95 -10.87
CA TYR A 324 -14.90 3.02 -10.67
C TYR A 324 -14.57 1.61 -11.15
N SER A 325 -13.73 1.48 -12.16
CA SER A 325 -13.25 0.22 -12.70
C SER A 325 -11.79 0.34 -13.16
N HIS A 326 -11.04 -0.77 -13.14
CA HIS A 326 -9.70 -0.81 -13.73
C HIS A 326 -9.71 -0.43 -15.22
N MET A 327 -10.81 -0.71 -15.92
CA MET A 327 -10.99 -0.32 -17.32
C MET A 327 -11.07 1.19 -17.55
N ASP A 328 -11.28 1.99 -16.50
CA ASP A 328 -11.26 3.45 -16.57
C ASP A 328 -9.83 4.03 -16.47
N CYS A 329 -8.83 3.20 -16.21
CA CYS A 329 -7.43 3.64 -16.11
C CYS A 329 -6.85 4.00 -17.48
N SER A 330 -5.92 4.97 -17.50
CA SER A 330 -5.26 5.40 -18.75
C SER A 330 -4.57 4.25 -19.48
N ALA A 331 -3.96 3.32 -18.77
CA ALA A 331 -3.31 2.15 -19.33
C ALA A 331 -4.25 1.26 -20.17
N HIS A 332 -5.52 1.16 -19.80
CA HIS A 332 -6.53 0.39 -20.52
C HIS A 332 -7.29 1.21 -21.57
N CYS A 333 -7.49 2.51 -21.32
CA CYS A 333 -8.28 3.36 -22.22
C CYS A 333 -7.49 3.91 -23.41
N VAL A 334 -6.25 4.27 -23.20
CA VAL A 334 -5.39 4.93 -24.23
C VAL A 334 -4.02 4.28 -24.36
N GLY A 335 -3.55 3.58 -23.32
CA GLY A 335 -2.31 2.85 -23.30
C GLY A 335 -2.42 1.47 -23.93
N GLU A 336 -1.32 0.75 -23.89
CA GLU A 336 -1.20 -0.66 -24.28
C GLU A 336 -0.69 -1.42 -23.06
N PHE A 337 -1.59 -2.15 -22.39
CA PHE A 337 -1.21 -2.92 -21.22
C PHE A 337 -1.01 -4.40 -21.58
N GLY A 338 0.13 -4.98 -21.17
CA GLY A 338 0.41 -6.39 -21.36
C GLY A 338 1.04 -6.77 -22.71
N GLU A 339 1.57 -5.82 -23.48
CA GLU A 339 2.33 -6.09 -24.70
C GLU A 339 3.70 -6.72 -24.39
N GLU A 340 3.94 -7.93 -24.88
CA GLU A 340 5.11 -8.73 -24.53
C GLU A 340 6.46 -8.20 -25.06
N LYS A 341 6.47 -7.48 -26.20
CA LYS A 341 7.71 -7.09 -26.88
C LYS A 341 7.98 -5.62 -26.98
N LEU A 342 6.95 -4.81 -27.08
CA LEU A 342 7.06 -3.38 -27.26
C LEU A 342 5.88 -2.69 -26.61
N LEU A 343 6.14 -1.91 -25.57
CA LEU A 343 5.15 -1.14 -24.86
C LEU A 343 5.24 0.33 -25.27
N HIS A 344 4.12 0.90 -25.73
CA HIS A 344 4.03 2.31 -26.06
C HIS A 344 3.34 3.08 -24.94
N TYR A 345 4.03 4.09 -24.39
CA TYR A 345 3.46 5.02 -23.40
C TYR A 345 2.58 6.07 -24.07
N ARG A 346 1.42 5.65 -24.62
CA ARG A 346 0.53 6.51 -25.43
C ARG A 346 -0.15 7.59 -24.63
N GLU A 347 -0.34 7.40 -23.34
CA GLU A 347 -0.88 8.40 -22.41
C GLU A 347 0.09 9.58 -22.19
N GLY A 348 1.38 9.42 -22.47
CA GLY A 348 2.40 10.45 -22.27
C GLY A 348 2.46 10.89 -20.81
N ILE A 349 2.32 12.20 -20.54
CA ILE A 349 2.28 12.76 -19.18
C ILE A 349 0.91 12.62 -18.50
N TYR A 350 -0.12 12.18 -19.24
CA TYR A 350 -1.48 12.10 -18.74
C TYR A 350 -1.75 10.72 -18.10
N VAL A 351 -1.12 10.47 -16.95
CA VAL A 351 -1.33 9.30 -16.12
C VAL A 351 -1.97 9.72 -14.78
N GLY A 352 -2.68 8.79 -14.14
CA GLY A 352 -3.35 9.03 -12.86
C GLY A 352 -4.33 10.20 -12.93
N TYR A 353 -4.33 11.09 -11.94
CA TYR A 353 -5.28 12.20 -11.85
C TYR A 353 -5.25 13.14 -13.07
N ARG A 354 -4.08 13.30 -13.74
CA ARG A 354 -3.98 14.15 -14.94
C ARG A 354 -4.82 13.59 -16.09
N TYR A 355 -4.88 12.27 -16.21
CA TYR A 355 -5.70 11.61 -17.22
C TYR A 355 -7.18 11.79 -16.91
N TYR A 356 -7.62 11.47 -15.69
CA TYR A 356 -9.02 11.56 -15.29
C TYR A 356 -9.57 12.97 -15.45
N GLU A 357 -8.81 14.00 -15.04
CA GLU A 357 -9.22 15.38 -15.20
C GLU A 357 -9.25 15.84 -16.67
N LYS A 358 -8.23 15.45 -17.46
CA LYS A 358 -8.17 15.88 -18.87
C LYS A 358 -9.26 15.24 -19.72
N GLN A 359 -9.59 13.99 -19.47
CA GLN A 359 -10.58 13.23 -20.24
C GLN A 359 -11.98 13.28 -19.64
N ASP A 360 -12.17 14.00 -18.53
CA ASP A 360 -13.43 14.09 -17.77
C ASP A 360 -13.97 12.70 -17.39
N VAL A 361 -13.05 11.79 -16.98
CA VAL A 361 -13.40 10.44 -16.52
C VAL A 361 -13.77 10.51 -15.05
N PRO A 362 -14.99 10.08 -14.66
CA PRO A 362 -15.40 10.10 -13.27
C PRO A 362 -14.62 9.10 -12.44
N VAL A 363 -14.31 9.47 -11.18
CA VAL A 363 -13.64 8.61 -10.21
C VAL A 363 -14.46 8.49 -8.93
N GLN A 364 -14.30 7.39 -8.19
CA GLN A 364 -14.93 7.22 -6.88
C GLN A 364 -14.40 8.27 -5.90
N TYR A 365 -13.08 8.42 -5.85
CA TYR A 365 -12.39 9.42 -5.05
C TYR A 365 -11.19 9.96 -5.82
N CYS A 366 -11.01 11.27 -5.80
CA CYS A 366 -9.90 11.91 -6.51
C CYS A 366 -8.59 11.82 -5.72
N PHE A 367 -7.47 11.94 -6.42
CA PHE A 367 -6.15 12.17 -5.81
C PHE A 367 -6.22 13.31 -4.80
N GLY A 368 -5.63 13.10 -3.62
CA GLY A 368 -5.64 14.08 -2.54
C GLY A 368 -6.92 14.10 -1.70
N HIS A 369 -7.92 13.26 -2.01
CA HIS A 369 -9.13 13.15 -1.20
C HIS A 369 -8.84 12.56 0.18
N GLY A 370 -9.49 13.11 1.19
CA GLY A 370 -9.47 12.65 2.57
C GLY A 370 -10.15 13.68 3.45
N LEU A 371 -11.08 13.24 4.27
CA LEU A 371 -11.85 14.07 5.19
C LEU A 371 -11.16 14.17 6.55
N SER A 372 -11.63 15.07 7.36
CA SER A 372 -11.20 15.31 8.73
C SER A 372 -12.42 15.43 9.64
N TYR A 373 -12.25 15.23 10.96
CA TYR A 373 -13.27 15.53 11.97
C TYR A 373 -13.34 17.01 12.30
N THR A 374 -12.59 17.85 11.59
CA THR A 374 -12.64 19.31 11.66
C THR A 374 -12.71 19.89 10.26
N GLU A 375 -12.94 21.17 10.13
CA GLU A 375 -13.05 21.86 8.87
C GLU A 375 -11.90 22.87 8.71
N PHE A 376 -11.45 23.02 7.47
CA PHE A 376 -10.42 23.99 7.09
C PHE A 376 -10.98 24.96 6.06
N ALA A 377 -10.78 26.25 6.27
CA ALA A 377 -11.07 27.29 5.29
C ALA A 377 -9.77 27.81 4.67
N TYR A 378 -9.82 28.04 3.36
CA TYR A 378 -8.73 28.59 2.58
C TYR A 378 -9.11 30.00 2.11
N HIS A 379 -8.25 30.98 2.36
CA HIS A 379 -8.48 32.35 1.94
C HIS A 379 -7.17 33.07 1.65
N ASP A 380 -7.26 34.26 1.08
CA ASP A 380 -6.15 35.16 0.76
C ASP A 380 -5.10 34.49 -0.15
N LEU A 381 -5.55 33.77 -1.20
CA LEU A 381 -4.65 33.20 -2.20
C LEU A 381 -3.95 34.34 -2.94
N THR A 382 -2.62 34.35 -2.89
CA THR A 382 -1.79 35.23 -3.69
C THR A 382 -0.89 34.45 -4.61
N ILE A 383 -0.70 34.96 -5.83
CA ILE A 383 0.19 34.39 -6.83
C ILE A 383 1.07 35.52 -7.37
N GLU A 384 2.35 35.48 -7.05
CA GLU A 384 3.33 36.45 -7.51
C GLU A 384 4.31 35.80 -8.48
N LYS A 385 4.38 36.34 -9.69
CA LYS A 385 5.35 35.92 -10.70
C LYS A 385 6.62 36.75 -10.53
N GLN A 386 7.75 36.10 -10.45
CA GLN A 386 9.05 36.73 -10.49
C GLN A 386 9.80 36.22 -11.73
N GLU A 387 10.11 37.15 -12.64
CA GLU A 387 10.95 36.89 -13.79
C GLU A 387 12.35 37.41 -13.48
N ASP A 388 13.30 36.52 -13.23
CA ASP A 388 14.70 36.83 -13.27
C ASP A 388 15.29 36.30 -14.59
N ALA A 389 16.31 36.95 -15.13
CA ALA A 389 16.82 36.69 -16.48
C ALA A 389 17.26 35.21 -16.76
N ALA A 390 17.33 34.37 -15.75
CA ALA A 390 17.75 32.98 -15.85
C ALA A 390 16.66 31.97 -15.45
N GLU A 391 15.68 32.34 -14.62
CA GLU A 391 14.70 31.38 -14.09
C GLU A 391 13.33 32.04 -13.83
N PHE A 392 12.28 31.26 -14.05
CA PHE A 392 10.90 31.68 -13.81
C PHE A 392 10.42 31.10 -12.47
N TYR A 393 10.05 31.99 -11.54
CA TYR A 393 9.52 31.59 -10.24
C TYR A 393 8.10 32.08 -10.05
N VAL A 394 7.29 31.25 -9.42
CA VAL A 394 5.94 31.63 -8.99
C VAL A 394 5.83 31.39 -7.48
N ASN A 395 5.68 32.46 -6.74
CA ASN A 395 5.35 32.39 -5.31
C ASN A 395 3.84 32.28 -5.15
N VAL A 396 3.40 31.22 -4.48
CA VAL A 396 1.99 31.03 -4.16
C VAL A 396 1.85 30.95 -2.65
N SER A 397 0.99 31.74 -2.08
CA SER A 397 0.66 31.69 -0.67
C SER A 397 -0.84 31.73 -0.46
N CYS A 398 -1.30 31.08 0.62
CA CYS A 398 -2.68 31.17 1.09
C CYS A 398 -2.70 31.04 2.62
N ILE A 399 -3.77 31.49 3.23
CA ILE A 399 -4.03 31.25 4.65
C ILE A 399 -4.94 30.05 4.77
N VAL A 400 -4.51 29.06 5.58
CA VAL A 400 -5.31 27.90 5.96
C VAL A 400 -5.73 28.05 7.40
N LYS A 401 -7.03 28.07 7.67
CA LYS A 401 -7.61 28.26 8.99
C LYS A 401 -8.42 27.03 9.37
N ASN A 402 -8.12 26.43 10.51
CA ASN A 402 -9.02 25.46 11.13
C ASN A 402 -10.24 26.19 11.69
N THR A 403 -11.43 25.90 11.17
CA THR A 403 -12.70 26.54 11.54
C THR A 403 -13.55 25.68 12.45
N GLY A 404 -13.17 24.41 12.67
CA GLY A 404 -13.85 23.50 13.56
C GLY A 404 -13.31 23.56 15.00
N ASN A 405 -13.75 22.62 15.81
CA ASN A 405 -13.46 22.57 17.25
C ASN A 405 -12.43 21.48 17.65
N ARG A 406 -11.83 20.80 16.69
CA ARG A 406 -10.81 19.76 16.92
C ARG A 406 -9.49 20.18 16.30
N VAL A 407 -8.40 19.81 16.94
CA VAL A 407 -7.06 19.91 16.33
C VAL A 407 -7.00 18.97 15.13
N GLY A 408 -6.44 19.45 14.04
CA GLY A 408 -6.30 18.66 12.82
C GLY A 408 -5.06 19.05 12.02
N LYS A 409 -4.65 18.18 11.12
CA LYS A 409 -3.61 18.41 10.13
C LYS A 409 -4.26 18.47 8.75
N GLU A 410 -3.72 19.31 7.87
CA GLU A 410 -4.21 19.46 6.51
C GLU A 410 -3.05 19.40 5.54
N LEU A 411 -3.24 18.70 4.43
CA LEU A 411 -2.32 18.66 3.30
C LEU A 411 -2.84 19.56 2.20
N VAL A 412 -2.12 20.67 1.95
CA VAL A 412 -2.47 21.60 0.91
C VAL A 412 -1.83 21.16 -0.41
N LEU A 413 -2.65 20.75 -1.37
CA LEU A 413 -2.21 20.39 -2.71
C LEU A 413 -2.35 21.60 -3.64
N ARG A 414 -1.28 21.85 -4.41
CA ARG A 414 -1.24 22.89 -5.42
C ARG A 414 -1.13 22.28 -6.81
N TYR A 415 -2.06 22.61 -7.66
CA TYR A 415 -2.03 22.25 -9.07
C TYR A 415 -1.69 23.48 -9.92
N GLY A 416 -0.69 23.35 -10.81
CA GLY A 416 -0.39 24.33 -11.84
C GLY A 416 -0.89 23.81 -13.19
N ARG A 417 -1.55 24.66 -13.95
CA ARG A 417 -1.80 24.46 -15.39
C ARG A 417 -0.88 25.39 -16.16
N GLU A 418 -0.22 24.88 -17.20
CA GLU A 418 0.47 25.68 -18.21
C GLU A 418 -0.53 26.45 -19.05
#